data_4c8d30eee75d76c43a2323abba443196
#
_entry.id   4c8d30eee75d76c43a2323abba443196
#
_cell.length_a   1.000
_cell.length_b   1.000
_cell.length_c   1.000
_cell.angle_alpha   90.00
_cell.angle_beta   90.00
_cell.angle_gamma   90.00
#
_symmetry.space_group_name_H-M   'P 1'
#
loop_
_entity.id
_entity.type
_entity.pdbx_description
1 polymer ?
#
loop_
_entity_poly.entity_id
_entity_poly.type
_entity_poly.pdbx_seq_one_letter_code
_entity_poly.pdbx_strand_id
1 'polypeptide(L)'
;RKKLGKTVSYFDTYTDSKHLKWSNENNGWQLIEDEDITLGKIPGVYMFRPTPIWEDTSKIVFEIEWALSRNGNYLRKNSKPVFCVFADEEIQFGEEQPENKEFKSILQYPKGSSAGYVTWEQAVENLKFFVTELRQSFFTQLQLPDWSYESMKSNPMSGESRKQLFIDAQLKVKDESGRLIEFLDREMNVVKAFLKTMLPEKQWKDVDSLQVEMEITPFTITDDKDTIANLTTANGGKPIISQRQSVEMLGWSNDVDKTMQELGEEKTVDAFHLTE
;
A
#
# COMPACT_ATOMS: atom_id res chain seq x y z
N ARG A 1 14.59 22.95 14.34
CA ARG A 1 13.76 24.18 14.45
C ARG A 1 14.55 25.39 13.93
N LYS A 2 13.90 26.28 13.17
CA LYS A 2 14.50 27.57 12.78
C LYS A 2 14.16 28.62 13.84
N LYS A 3 15.18 29.18 14.48
CA LYS A 3 15.07 30.30 15.40
C LYS A 3 15.91 31.46 14.84
N LEU A 4 15.32 32.64 14.62
CA LEU A 4 16.00 33.84 14.15
C LEU A 4 16.92 33.65 12.90
N GLY A 5 16.50 32.85 11.94
CA GLY A 5 17.26 32.56 10.72
C GLY A 5 18.38 31.54 10.86
N LYS A 6 18.70 31.05 12.06
CA LYS A 6 19.64 29.94 12.28
C LYS A 6 18.90 28.61 12.39
N THR A 7 19.46 27.57 11.80
CA THR A 7 18.98 26.19 11.99
C THR A 7 19.60 25.66 13.27
N VAL A 8 18.74 25.34 14.24
CA VAL A 8 19.14 24.69 15.51
C VAL A 8 18.81 23.20 15.41
N SER A 9 19.80 22.38 15.67
CA SER A 9 19.64 20.92 15.71
C SER A 9 19.62 20.46 17.16
N TYR A 10 18.81 19.44 17.42
CA TYR A 10 18.69 18.76 18.70
C TYR A 10 18.91 17.28 18.49
N PHE A 11 19.50 16.62 19.44
CA PHE A 11 19.49 15.16 19.51
C PHE A 11 19.36 14.70 20.96
N ASP A 12 18.75 13.55 21.12
CA ASP A 12 18.54 12.94 22.42
C ASP A 12 19.37 11.65 22.51
N THR A 13 20.00 11.42 23.65
CA THR A 13 20.70 10.19 23.96
C THR A 13 20.04 9.51 25.13
N TYR A 14 19.79 8.22 24.97
CA TYR A 14 19.17 7.38 25.97
C TYR A 14 20.17 6.31 26.43
N THR A 15 20.31 6.22 27.72
CA THR A 15 21.01 5.12 28.39
C THR A 15 20.00 4.30 29.19
N ASP A 16 20.44 3.30 29.91
CA ASP A 16 19.60 2.54 30.83
C ASP A 16 19.16 3.33 32.07
N SER A 17 19.82 4.46 32.34
CA SER A 17 19.64 5.28 33.54
C SER A 17 19.38 6.75 33.27
N LYS A 18 19.71 7.27 32.07
CA LYS A 18 19.62 8.69 31.76
C LYS A 18 19.09 8.97 30.36
N HIS A 19 18.28 10.03 30.27
CA HIS A 19 17.91 10.72 29.05
C HIS A 19 18.61 12.08 29.00
N LEU A 20 19.44 12.30 27.99
CA LEU A 20 20.21 13.52 27.83
C LEU A 20 19.81 14.19 26.53
N LYS A 21 19.42 15.45 26.58
CA LYS A 21 19.05 16.27 25.42
C LYS A 21 20.10 17.30 25.13
N TRP A 22 20.53 17.34 23.89
CA TRP A 22 21.60 18.18 23.41
C TRP A 22 21.11 19.18 22.35
N SER A 23 21.73 20.37 22.33
CA SER A 23 21.48 21.40 21.33
C SER A 23 22.78 22.01 20.84
N ASN A 24 22.78 22.45 19.56
CA ASN A 24 23.88 23.20 18.97
C ASN A 24 23.58 24.70 18.81
N GLU A 25 22.71 25.28 19.62
CA GLU A 25 22.28 26.68 19.51
C GLU A 25 23.42 27.67 19.68
N ASN A 26 24.43 27.37 20.52
CA ASN A 26 25.51 28.27 20.94
C ASN A 26 26.92 27.85 20.43
N ASN A 27 27.06 27.53 19.14
CA ASN A 27 28.34 27.17 18.52
C ASN A 27 29.02 25.89 19.09
N GLY A 28 28.26 24.90 19.44
CA GLY A 28 28.73 23.62 19.89
C GLY A 28 27.60 22.85 20.57
N TRP A 29 27.75 21.55 20.71
CA TRP A 29 26.76 20.74 21.37
C TRP A 29 26.81 20.97 22.88
N GLN A 30 25.70 21.41 23.42
CA GLN A 30 25.51 21.66 24.87
C GLN A 30 24.38 20.82 25.38
N LEU A 31 24.55 20.26 26.57
CA LEU A 31 23.52 19.55 27.30
C LEU A 31 22.48 20.54 27.80
N ILE A 32 21.20 20.30 27.46
CA ILE A 32 20.06 21.14 27.87
C ILE A 32 19.29 20.51 29.00
N GLU A 33 19.04 19.19 28.90
CA GLU A 33 18.25 18.42 29.86
C GLU A 33 19.04 17.16 30.23
N ASP A 34 19.03 16.82 31.53
CA ASP A 34 19.56 15.58 32.11
C ASP A 34 18.47 15.02 33.00
N GLU A 35 17.80 13.96 32.55
CA GLU A 35 16.69 13.32 33.27
C GLU A 35 17.05 11.89 33.62
N ASP A 36 16.73 11.47 34.83
CA ASP A 36 16.94 10.10 35.28
C ASP A 36 15.84 9.18 34.76
N ILE A 37 16.25 8.04 34.17
CA ILE A 37 15.35 6.98 33.75
C ILE A 37 15.31 5.89 34.84
N THR A 38 14.16 5.69 35.44
CA THR A 38 13.97 4.67 36.47
C THR A 38 13.72 3.26 35.92
N LEU A 39 13.66 3.12 34.59
CA LEU A 39 13.32 1.86 33.93
C LEU A 39 14.42 0.79 34.02
N GLY A 40 15.69 1.20 34.19
CA GLY A 40 16.83 0.31 34.14
C GLY A 40 17.12 -0.31 32.78
N LYS A 41 16.50 0.19 31.72
CA LYS A 41 16.69 -0.20 30.32
C LYS A 41 16.48 1.01 29.41
N ILE A 42 17.10 0.97 28.25
CA ILE A 42 16.85 1.97 27.21
C ILE A 42 15.36 1.87 26.79
N PRO A 43 14.57 2.98 26.87
CA PRO A 43 13.12 2.98 26.62
C PRO A 43 12.75 2.99 25.14
N GLY A 44 13.59 2.44 24.28
CA GLY A 44 13.36 2.41 22.85
C GLY A 44 13.90 1.15 22.22
N VAL A 45 13.16 0.64 21.26
CA VAL A 45 13.59 -0.49 20.42
C VAL A 45 13.62 -0.03 18.97
N TYR A 46 14.64 -0.43 18.25
CA TYR A 46 14.75 -0.12 16.84
C TYR A 46 14.90 -1.41 16.02
N MET A 47 14.34 -1.35 14.83
CA MET A 47 14.57 -2.37 13.81
C MET A 47 15.38 -1.74 12.68
N PHE A 48 16.51 -2.35 12.37
CA PHE A 48 17.38 -1.92 11.30
C PHE A 48 17.20 -2.81 10.07
N ARG A 49 16.92 -2.17 8.94
CA ARG A 49 16.93 -2.82 7.63
C ARG A 49 18.05 -2.17 6.81
N PRO A 50 19.07 -2.92 6.36
CA PRO A 50 20.20 -2.36 5.63
C PRO A 50 19.82 -1.77 4.28
N THR A 51 18.80 -2.34 3.61
CA THR A 51 18.29 -1.89 2.32
C THR A 51 16.79 -1.67 2.38
N PRO A 52 16.23 -0.64 1.71
CA PRO A 52 14.80 -0.46 1.60
C PRO A 52 14.14 -1.64 0.88
N ILE A 53 12.87 -1.88 1.15
CA ILE A 53 12.10 -2.98 0.50
C ILE A 53 12.08 -2.85 -1.02
N TRP A 54 12.15 -1.62 -1.52
CA TRP A 54 12.05 -1.26 -2.94
C TRP A 54 13.41 -1.07 -3.62
N GLU A 55 14.55 -1.37 -2.98
CA GLU A 55 15.87 -1.15 -3.55
C GLU A 55 16.02 -1.80 -4.92
N ASP A 56 15.65 -3.07 -5.02
CA ASP A 56 15.79 -3.84 -6.26
C ASP A 56 14.87 -3.35 -7.38
N THR A 57 13.78 -2.66 -7.04
CA THR A 57 12.79 -2.16 -8.02
C THR A 57 13.00 -0.71 -8.42
N SER A 58 13.91 0.01 -7.78
CA SER A 58 14.14 1.44 -8.02
C SER A 58 14.49 1.75 -9.48
N LYS A 59 15.26 0.88 -10.14
CA LYS A 59 15.59 1.01 -11.56
C LYS A 59 14.38 0.85 -12.47
N ILE A 60 13.48 -0.07 -12.14
CA ILE A 60 12.25 -0.30 -12.91
C ILE A 60 11.34 0.92 -12.82
N VAL A 61 11.20 1.50 -11.61
CA VAL A 61 10.41 2.74 -11.41
C VAL A 61 10.98 3.86 -12.25
N PHE A 62 12.30 4.04 -12.24
CA PHE A 62 12.98 5.05 -13.05
C PHE A 62 12.70 4.86 -14.56
N GLU A 63 12.76 3.63 -15.08
CA GLU A 63 12.48 3.34 -16.50
C GLU A 63 11.03 3.64 -16.86
N ILE A 64 10.07 3.31 -15.98
CA ILE A 64 8.65 3.64 -16.18
C ILE A 64 8.47 5.17 -16.24
N GLU A 65 9.01 5.89 -15.27
CA GLU A 65 8.93 7.36 -15.22
C GLU A 65 9.57 8.01 -16.45
N TRP A 66 10.73 7.51 -16.85
CA TRP A 66 11.43 7.99 -18.03
C TRP A 66 10.60 7.77 -19.30
N ALA A 67 10.06 6.55 -19.52
CA ALA A 67 9.24 6.22 -20.68
C ALA A 67 7.99 7.10 -20.75
N LEU A 68 7.28 7.28 -19.63
CA LEU A 68 6.08 8.11 -19.55
C LEU A 68 6.39 9.60 -19.76
N SER A 69 7.47 10.10 -19.17
CA SER A 69 7.91 11.50 -19.33
C SER A 69 8.29 11.80 -20.79
N ARG A 70 9.01 10.89 -21.41
CA ARG A 70 9.38 11.00 -22.84
C ARG A 70 8.17 10.99 -23.74
N ASN A 71 7.25 10.06 -23.49
CA ASN A 71 5.99 10.00 -24.22
C ASN A 71 5.17 11.28 -24.06
N GLY A 72 5.06 11.82 -22.82
CA GLY A 72 4.41 13.09 -22.56
C GLY A 72 5.03 14.26 -23.33
N ASN A 73 6.35 14.29 -23.45
CA ASN A 73 7.06 15.30 -24.25
C ASN A 73 6.79 15.15 -25.75
N TYR A 74 6.74 13.91 -26.27
CA TYR A 74 6.35 13.65 -27.66
C TYR A 74 4.94 14.14 -27.93
N LEU A 75 3.98 13.82 -27.08
CA LEU A 75 2.60 14.27 -27.21
C LEU A 75 2.49 15.79 -27.24
N ARG A 76 3.19 16.49 -26.33
CA ARG A 76 3.17 17.97 -26.29
C ARG A 76 3.75 18.58 -27.56
N LYS A 77 4.83 18.02 -28.12
CA LYS A 77 5.48 18.54 -29.32
C LYS A 77 4.73 18.22 -30.58
N ASN A 78 4.18 17.00 -30.68
CA ASN A 78 3.65 16.45 -31.94
C ASN A 78 2.11 16.32 -31.94
N SER A 79 1.41 16.85 -30.90
CA SER A 79 -0.06 16.82 -30.85
C SER A 79 -0.71 17.73 -31.88
N LYS A 80 0.03 18.69 -32.44
CA LYS A 80 -0.48 19.56 -33.49
C LYS A 80 -0.11 18.97 -34.83
N PRO A 81 -1.08 18.63 -35.70
CA PRO A 81 -0.80 18.19 -37.05
C PRO A 81 -0.10 19.31 -37.81
N VAL A 82 0.96 18.98 -38.52
CA VAL A 82 1.66 19.92 -39.39
C VAL A 82 1.04 19.86 -40.78
N PHE A 83 0.57 20.99 -41.25
CA PHE A 83 0.08 21.07 -42.59
C PHE A 83 1.29 21.13 -43.55
N CYS A 84 1.42 20.13 -44.44
CA CYS A 84 2.49 20.04 -45.40
C CYS A 84 1.93 20.09 -46.80
N VAL A 85 2.63 20.78 -47.64
CA VAL A 85 2.35 20.82 -49.09
C VAL A 85 3.58 20.27 -49.80
N PHE A 86 3.38 19.27 -50.60
CA PHE A 86 4.42 18.67 -51.47
C PHE A 86 4.17 19.12 -52.90
N ALA A 87 5.09 19.87 -53.46
CA ALA A 87 5.01 20.38 -54.83
C ALA A 87 6.40 20.29 -55.48
N ASP A 88 6.41 20.08 -56.81
CA ASP A 88 7.63 20.04 -57.58
C ASP A 88 8.20 21.45 -57.88
N GLU A 89 7.37 22.49 -57.73
CA GLU A 89 7.75 23.89 -57.91
C GLU A 89 7.67 24.65 -56.59
N GLU A 90 8.48 25.71 -56.50
CA GLU A 90 8.50 26.57 -55.32
C GLU A 90 7.16 27.32 -55.14
N ILE A 91 6.52 27.10 -53.98
CA ILE A 91 5.23 27.70 -53.66
C ILE A 91 5.50 29.11 -53.08
N GLN A 92 5.11 30.12 -53.83
CA GLN A 92 5.10 31.49 -53.31
C GLN A 92 3.82 31.72 -52.46
N PHE A 93 3.98 31.83 -51.17
CA PHE A 93 2.90 32.27 -50.30
C PHE A 93 2.77 33.81 -50.43
N GLY A 94 1.64 34.29 -50.94
CA GLY A 94 1.39 35.74 -51.02
C GLY A 94 1.46 36.39 -49.65
N GLU A 95 2.04 37.57 -49.58
CA GLU A 95 2.28 38.35 -48.36
C GLU A 95 1.00 38.84 -47.69
N GLU A 96 -0.15 38.74 -48.28
CA GLU A 96 -1.43 39.19 -47.67
C GLU A 96 -2.07 38.11 -46.80
N GLN A 97 -1.81 38.17 -45.50
CA GLN A 97 -2.64 37.50 -44.53
C GLN A 97 -3.92 38.35 -44.32
N PRO A 98 -5.13 37.78 -44.58
CA PRO A 98 -6.36 38.47 -44.25
C PRO A 98 -6.46 38.66 -42.74
N GLU A 99 -6.69 39.89 -42.28
CA GLU A 99 -6.84 40.28 -40.87
C GLU A 99 -8.04 39.55 -40.15
N ASN A 100 -8.85 38.82 -40.86
CA ASN A 100 -10.02 38.12 -40.31
C ASN A 100 -9.71 36.62 -40.09
N LYS A 101 -9.48 36.25 -38.83
CA LYS A 101 -9.15 34.89 -38.37
C LYS A 101 -10.27 33.84 -38.53
N GLU A 102 -11.45 34.20 -39.04
CA GLU A 102 -12.63 33.32 -39.07
C GLU A 102 -12.84 32.56 -40.38
N PHE A 103 -12.17 32.90 -41.45
CA PHE A 103 -12.30 32.19 -42.71
C PHE A 103 -11.02 31.43 -43.02
N LYS A 104 -11.12 30.12 -43.07
CA LYS A 104 -10.07 29.24 -43.64
C LYS A 104 -9.94 29.60 -45.12
N SER A 105 -8.94 30.38 -45.51
CA SER A 105 -8.64 30.66 -46.90
C SER A 105 -8.43 29.35 -47.64
N ILE A 106 -9.12 29.19 -48.77
CA ILE A 106 -8.85 28.08 -49.70
C ILE A 106 -7.51 28.37 -50.34
N LEU A 107 -6.49 27.60 -49.93
CA LEU A 107 -5.15 27.73 -50.52
C LEU A 107 -5.18 27.00 -51.88
N GLN A 108 -4.85 27.70 -52.92
CA GLN A 108 -4.69 27.12 -54.28
C GLN A 108 -3.20 26.75 -54.49
N TYR A 109 -2.97 25.53 -54.86
CA TYR A 109 -1.62 25.00 -55.11
C TYR A 109 -1.41 24.73 -56.61
N PRO A 110 -0.14 24.74 -57.12
CA PRO A 110 0.18 24.36 -58.46
C PRO A 110 -0.37 22.98 -58.85
N LYS A 111 -0.63 22.79 -60.13
CA LYS A 111 -1.15 21.51 -60.68
C LYS A 111 -0.11 20.40 -60.43
N GLY A 112 -0.53 19.35 -59.77
CA GLY A 112 0.38 18.23 -59.40
C GLY A 112 0.80 18.24 -57.93
N SER A 113 0.53 19.31 -57.18
CA SER A 113 0.82 19.38 -55.74
C SER A 113 -0.13 18.47 -54.95
N SER A 114 0.36 17.90 -53.87
CA SER A 114 -0.45 17.26 -52.84
C SER A 114 -0.33 18.01 -51.51
N ALA A 115 -1.45 18.18 -50.80
CA ALA A 115 -1.48 18.84 -49.53
C ALA A 115 -2.19 17.99 -48.49
N GLY A 116 -1.67 17.91 -47.30
CA GLY A 116 -2.28 17.13 -46.22
C GLY A 116 -1.68 17.44 -44.89
N TYR A 117 -2.36 16.99 -43.86
CA TYR A 117 -1.81 17.04 -42.51
C TYR A 117 -0.91 15.82 -42.29
N VAL A 118 0.33 16.09 -41.94
CA VAL A 118 1.23 15.05 -41.44
C VAL A 118 1.07 14.96 -39.96
N THR A 119 0.55 13.83 -39.51
CA THR A 119 0.45 13.48 -38.09
C THR A 119 1.57 12.49 -37.76
N TRP A 120 2.06 12.59 -36.54
CA TRP A 120 3.02 11.65 -36.03
C TRP A 120 2.33 10.31 -35.74
N GLU A 121 2.76 9.24 -36.38
CA GLU A 121 2.36 7.89 -36.00
C GLU A 121 3.22 7.43 -34.84
N GLN A 122 2.64 7.32 -33.68
CA GLN A 122 3.32 6.83 -32.49
C GLN A 122 3.12 5.32 -32.40
N ALA A 123 4.20 4.60 -32.07
CA ALA A 123 4.13 3.18 -31.74
C ALA A 123 3.53 2.98 -30.33
N VAL A 124 2.24 3.33 -30.17
CA VAL A 124 1.50 3.29 -28.91
C VAL A 124 1.51 1.89 -28.29
N GLU A 125 1.39 0.87 -29.14
CA GLU A 125 1.38 -0.53 -28.71
C GLU A 125 2.72 -0.96 -28.11
N ASN A 126 3.84 -0.54 -28.69
CA ASN A 126 5.17 -0.84 -28.16
C ASN A 126 5.39 -0.16 -26.79
N LEU A 127 4.96 1.09 -26.63
CA LEU A 127 5.06 1.78 -25.36
C LEU A 127 4.18 1.12 -24.28
N LYS A 128 2.94 0.80 -24.65
CA LYS A 128 2.01 0.11 -23.75
C LYS A 128 2.57 -1.24 -23.32
N PHE A 129 3.07 -2.04 -24.26
CA PHE A 129 3.72 -3.31 -23.98
C PHE A 129 4.91 -3.11 -23.02
N PHE A 130 5.82 -2.18 -23.33
CA PHE A 130 7.00 -1.92 -22.53
C PHE A 130 6.66 -1.53 -21.06
N VAL A 131 5.73 -0.58 -20.89
CA VAL A 131 5.29 -0.15 -19.56
C VAL A 131 4.58 -1.28 -18.80
N THR A 132 3.80 -2.11 -19.52
CA THR A 132 3.11 -3.25 -18.92
C THR A 132 4.11 -4.30 -18.42
N GLU A 133 5.12 -4.64 -19.21
CA GLU A 133 6.18 -5.59 -18.83
C GLU A 133 7.01 -5.09 -17.64
N LEU A 134 7.38 -3.79 -17.65
CA LEU A 134 8.07 -3.18 -16.51
C LEU A 134 7.23 -3.23 -15.24
N ARG A 135 5.93 -2.94 -15.34
CA ARG A 135 5.01 -3.01 -14.21
C ARG A 135 4.88 -4.43 -13.67
N GLN A 136 4.76 -5.42 -14.55
CA GLN A 136 4.72 -6.83 -14.16
C GLN A 136 6.02 -7.25 -13.47
N SER A 137 7.17 -6.86 -14.01
CA SER A 137 8.48 -7.10 -13.41
C SER A 137 8.61 -6.43 -12.03
N PHE A 138 8.06 -5.24 -11.86
CA PHE A 138 8.04 -4.53 -10.58
C PHE A 138 7.33 -5.34 -9.49
N PHE A 139 6.11 -5.81 -9.75
CA PHE A 139 5.36 -6.61 -8.78
C PHE A 139 6.02 -7.96 -8.53
N THR A 140 6.58 -8.59 -9.55
CA THR A 140 7.30 -9.87 -9.41
C THR A 140 8.53 -9.73 -8.54
N GLN A 141 9.35 -8.67 -8.71
CA GLN A 141 10.54 -8.45 -7.88
C GLN A 141 10.19 -8.06 -6.44
N LEU A 142 9.08 -7.34 -6.25
CA LEU A 142 8.58 -7.05 -4.90
C LEU A 142 7.93 -8.26 -4.23
N GLN A 143 7.66 -9.33 -4.98
CA GLN A 143 6.89 -10.49 -4.51
C GLN A 143 5.51 -10.10 -3.98
N LEU A 144 4.88 -9.14 -4.64
CA LEU A 144 3.54 -8.65 -4.29
C LEU A 144 2.59 -8.85 -5.47
N PRO A 145 1.31 -9.19 -5.20
CA PRO A 145 0.30 -9.24 -6.25
C PRO A 145 -0.08 -7.82 -6.74
N ASP A 146 -0.41 -7.69 -8.02
CA ASP A 146 -0.97 -6.45 -8.55
C ASP A 146 -2.45 -6.31 -8.17
N TRP A 147 -2.73 -5.45 -7.19
CA TRP A 147 -4.06 -5.11 -6.67
C TRP A 147 -4.76 -4.00 -7.42
N SER A 148 -4.26 -3.61 -8.59
CA SER A 148 -4.96 -2.58 -9.35
C SER A 148 -6.37 -3.05 -9.71
N TYR A 149 -7.33 -2.11 -9.68
CA TYR A 149 -8.72 -2.39 -10.04
C TYR A 149 -8.83 -3.02 -11.43
N GLU A 150 -8.00 -2.60 -12.37
CA GLU A 150 -7.94 -3.13 -13.73
C GLU A 150 -7.51 -4.61 -13.78
N SER A 151 -6.47 -4.96 -13.03
CA SER A 151 -5.99 -6.34 -12.91
C SER A 151 -7.05 -7.25 -12.28
N MET A 152 -7.75 -6.76 -11.27
CA MET A 152 -8.81 -7.53 -10.58
C MET A 152 -10.10 -7.64 -11.40
N LYS A 153 -10.43 -6.63 -12.19
CA LYS A 153 -11.64 -6.61 -13.04
C LYS A 153 -11.50 -7.55 -14.24
N SER A 154 -10.32 -7.61 -14.83
CA SER A 154 -10.05 -8.44 -16.01
C SER A 154 -10.05 -9.94 -15.70
N ASN A 155 -9.81 -10.32 -14.44
CA ASN A 155 -9.79 -11.71 -13.99
C ASN A 155 -10.64 -11.88 -12.71
N PRO A 156 -11.94 -12.15 -12.82
CA PRO A 156 -12.74 -12.51 -11.66
C PRO A 156 -12.25 -13.83 -11.09
N MET A 157 -11.48 -13.75 -10.01
CA MET A 157 -10.84 -14.90 -9.38
C MET A 157 -11.74 -15.49 -8.28
N SER A 158 -11.76 -16.81 -8.18
CA SER A 158 -12.34 -17.51 -7.01
C SER A 158 -11.52 -17.21 -5.75
N GLY A 159 -12.11 -17.45 -4.58
CA GLY A 159 -11.40 -17.29 -3.29
C GLY A 159 -10.10 -18.08 -3.23
N GLU A 160 -10.07 -19.28 -3.79
CA GLU A 160 -8.86 -20.12 -3.83
C GLU A 160 -7.77 -19.55 -4.76
N SER A 161 -8.15 -19.07 -5.95
CA SER A 161 -7.21 -18.41 -6.85
C SER A 161 -6.61 -17.14 -6.23
N ARG A 162 -7.39 -16.39 -5.44
CA ARG A 162 -6.88 -15.24 -4.69
C ARG A 162 -5.85 -15.63 -3.65
N LYS A 163 -6.07 -16.74 -2.92
CA LYS A 163 -5.07 -17.25 -1.96
C LYS A 163 -3.74 -17.58 -2.63
N GLN A 164 -3.79 -18.18 -3.83
CA GLN A 164 -2.58 -18.53 -4.57
C GLN A 164 -1.75 -17.30 -4.97
N LEU A 165 -2.39 -16.17 -5.27
CA LEU A 165 -1.67 -14.92 -5.57
C LEU A 165 -0.85 -14.38 -4.40
N PHE A 166 -1.21 -14.75 -3.17
CA PHE A 166 -0.49 -14.30 -1.97
C PHE A 166 0.68 -15.18 -1.57
N ILE A 167 0.91 -16.29 -2.24
CA ILE A 167 1.95 -17.26 -1.83
C ILE A 167 3.31 -16.57 -1.77
N ASP A 168 3.69 -15.81 -2.79
CA ASP A 168 4.98 -15.12 -2.83
C ASP A 168 5.10 -14.07 -1.72
N ALA A 169 4.02 -13.30 -1.48
CA ALA A 169 3.98 -12.33 -0.39
C ALA A 169 4.05 -12.99 0.99
N GLN A 170 3.40 -14.14 1.16
CA GLN A 170 3.47 -14.91 2.41
C GLN A 170 4.86 -15.49 2.65
N LEU A 171 5.53 -15.98 1.60
CA LEU A 171 6.92 -16.44 1.68
C LEU A 171 7.85 -15.29 2.09
N LYS A 172 7.67 -14.12 1.51
CA LYS A 172 8.44 -12.92 1.90
C LYS A 172 8.22 -12.54 3.36
N VAL A 173 6.97 -12.54 3.84
CA VAL A 173 6.66 -12.30 5.26
C VAL A 173 7.35 -13.34 6.14
N LYS A 174 7.35 -14.62 5.74
CA LYS A 174 7.98 -15.70 6.47
C LYS A 174 9.51 -15.50 6.57
N ASP A 175 10.15 -15.10 5.48
CA ASP A 175 11.59 -14.82 5.46
C ASP A 175 11.96 -13.65 6.36
N GLU A 176 11.10 -12.63 6.44
CA GLU A 176 11.31 -11.47 7.30
C GLU A 176 10.83 -11.65 8.75
N SER A 177 10.03 -12.69 9.01
CA SER A 177 9.39 -12.92 10.31
C SER A 177 10.40 -13.00 11.46
N GLY A 178 11.56 -13.62 11.24
CA GLY A 178 12.61 -13.74 12.26
C GLY A 178 13.07 -12.37 12.81
N ARG A 179 13.24 -11.39 11.94
CA ARG A 179 13.62 -10.01 12.34
C ARG A 179 12.51 -9.30 13.09
N LEU A 180 11.27 -9.51 12.66
CA LEU A 180 10.10 -8.91 13.30
C LEU A 180 9.87 -9.53 14.68
N ILE A 181 10.02 -10.84 14.83
CA ILE A 181 9.91 -11.52 16.12
C ILE A 181 11.01 -11.02 17.08
N GLU A 182 12.25 -10.91 16.60
CA GLU A 182 13.35 -10.37 17.41
C GLU A 182 13.08 -8.93 17.88
N PHE A 183 12.49 -8.10 17.01
CA PHE A 183 12.08 -6.75 17.36
C PHE A 183 10.99 -6.75 18.44
N LEU A 184 9.95 -7.57 18.27
CA LEU A 184 8.84 -7.70 19.22
C LEU A 184 9.31 -8.25 20.56
N ASP A 185 10.24 -9.21 20.59
CA ASP A 185 10.83 -9.72 21.82
C ASP A 185 11.59 -8.64 22.59
N ARG A 186 12.34 -7.79 21.87
CA ARG A 186 13.01 -6.63 22.47
C ARG A 186 12.01 -5.63 23.03
N GLU A 187 10.93 -5.34 22.28
CA GLU A 187 9.84 -4.48 22.70
C GLU A 187 9.16 -5.03 23.97
N MET A 188 8.86 -6.33 24.00
CA MET A 188 8.29 -6.99 25.18
C MET A 188 9.21 -6.92 26.42
N ASN A 189 10.52 -7.01 26.20
CA ASN A 189 11.49 -6.82 27.29
C ASN A 189 11.46 -5.41 27.89
N VAL A 190 11.20 -4.37 27.07
CA VAL A 190 11.01 -2.99 27.54
C VAL A 190 9.68 -2.86 28.26
N VAL A 191 8.60 -3.44 27.72
CA VAL A 191 7.26 -3.46 28.35
C VAL A 191 7.32 -4.12 29.73
N LYS A 192 8.02 -5.25 29.88
CA LYS A 192 8.22 -5.90 31.19
C LYS A 192 8.94 -4.98 32.18
N ALA A 193 9.93 -4.21 31.72
CA ALA A 193 10.60 -3.24 32.57
C ALA A 193 9.63 -2.12 33.03
N PHE A 194 8.79 -1.60 32.13
CA PHE A 194 7.74 -0.64 32.50
C PHE A 194 6.74 -1.21 33.50
N LEU A 195 6.28 -2.44 33.30
CA LEU A 195 5.36 -3.10 34.25
C LEU A 195 5.99 -3.20 35.64
N LYS A 196 7.27 -3.47 35.78
CA LYS A 196 7.96 -3.52 37.08
C LYS A 196 8.00 -2.16 37.78
N THR A 197 8.10 -1.05 37.03
CA THR A 197 8.04 0.28 37.64
C THR A 197 6.64 0.66 38.10
N MET A 198 5.60 0.07 37.51
CA MET A 198 4.19 0.35 37.86
C MET A 198 3.63 -0.58 38.91
N LEU A 199 4.18 -1.79 39.05
CA LEU A 199 3.66 -2.82 39.94
C LEU A 199 4.50 -2.96 41.22
N PRO A 200 3.87 -3.39 42.32
CA PRO A 200 4.59 -3.68 43.58
C PRO A 200 5.63 -4.79 43.40
N GLU A 201 6.73 -4.74 44.11
CA GLU A 201 7.82 -5.72 44.05
C GLU A 201 7.38 -7.19 44.19
N LYS A 202 6.29 -7.43 44.95
CA LYS A 202 5.72 -8.77 45.10
C LYS A 202 5.31 -9.42 43.78
N GLN A 203 4.93 -8.62 42.81
CA GLN A 203 4.46 -9.08 41.47
C GLN A 203 5.59 -9.12 40.42
N TRP A 204 6.81 -8.69 40.74
CA TRP A 204 7.91 -8.70 39.77
C TRP A 204 8.26 -10.10 39.23
N LYS A 205 8.13 -11.11 40.12
CA LYS A 205 8.36 -12.51 39.72
C LYS A 205 7.36 -12.98 38.68
N ASP A 206 6.11 -12.55 38.81
CA ASP A 206 5.05 -12.88 37.86
C ASP A 206 5.30 -12.20 36.51
N VAL A 207 5.76 -10.93 36.52
CA VAL A 207 6.18 -10.21 35.30
C VAL A 207 7.37 -10.90 34.62
N ASP A 208 8.36 -11.38 35.39
CA ASP A 208 9.52 -12.11 34.83
C ASP A 208 9.11 -13.45 34.21
N SER A 209 8.16 -14.14 34.85
CA SER A 209 7.66 -15.43 34.36
C SER A 209 6.70 -15.31 33.17
N LEU A 210 6.25 -14.11 32.83
CA LEU A 210 5.35 -13.87 31.71
C LEU A 210 6.03 -14.30 30.40
N GLN A 211 5.51 -15.32 29.77
CA GLN A 211 5.89 -15.76 28.42
C GLN A 211 4.81 -15.30 27.44
N VAL A 212 5.23 -14.54 26.43
CA VAL A 212 4.36 -14.09 25.37
C VAL A 212 4.91 -14.67 24.07
N GLU A 213 4.11 -15.49 23.42
CA GLU A 213 4.44 -16.02 22.10
C GLU A 213 4.05 -14.99 21.05
N MET A 214 4.99 -14.65 20.19
CA MET A 214 4.79 -13.70 19.12
C MET A 214 4.49 -14.44 17.83
N GLU A 215 3.30 -14.27 17.28
CA GLU A 215 2.89 -14.83 16.01
C GLU A 215 2.67 -13.71 14.99
N ILE A 216 3.29 -13.89 13.81
CA ILE A 216 3.08 -12.99 12.68
C ILE A 216 2.17 -13.69 11.69
N THR A 217 0.92 -13.25 11.65
CA THR A 217 -0.07 -13.79 10.73
C THR A 217 -0.09 -12.95 9.45
N PRO A 218 0.35 -13.49 8.29
CA PRO A 218 0.28 -12.78 7.02
C PRO A 218 -1.16 -12.45 6.66
N PHE A 219 -1.39 -11.26 6.12
CA PHE A 219 -2.71 -10.91 5.61
C PHE A 219 -3.11 -11.84 4.45
N THR A 220 -4.30 -12.41 4.54
CA THR A 220 -4.91 -13.19 3.45
C THR A 220 -6.34 -12.71 3.23
N ILE A 221 -6.75 -12.61 1.97
CA ILE A 221 -8.16 -12.44 1.64
C ILE A 221 -8.81 -13.83 1.71
N THR A 222 -9.62 -14.05 2.73
CA THR A 222 -10.45 -15.25 2.84
C THR A 222 -11.85 -14.94 2.31
N ASP A 223 -12.37 -15.83 1.49
CA ASP A 223 -13.81 -15.84 1.21
C ASP A 223 -14.47 -16.72 2.27
N ASP A 224 -15.08 -16.07 3.26
CA ASP A 224 -15.73 -16.75 4.38
C ASP A 224 -16.87 -17.66 3.88
N LYS A 225 -17.52 -17.28 2.79
CA LYS A 225 -18.59 -18.07 2.16
C LYS A 225 -18.07 -19.43 1.67
N ASP A 226 -16.96 -19.43 0.94
CA ASP A 226 -16.35 -20.67 0.44
C ASP A 226 -15.83 -21.52 1.59
N THR A 227 -15.23 -20.89 2.59
CA THR A 227 -14.74 -21.59 3.79
C THR A 227 -15.89 -22.25 4.56
N ILE A 228 -16.98 -21.54 4.81
CA ILE A 228 -18.17 -22.07 5.48
C ILE A 228 -18.79 -23.20 4.66
N ALA A 229 -18.92 -23.03 3.34
CA ALA A 229 -19.48 -24.05 2.46
C ALA A 229 -18.65 -25.36 2.48
N ASN A 230 -17.32 -25.23 2.36
CA ASN A 230 -16.40 -26.37 2.38
C ASN A 230 -16.44 -27.12 3.73
N LEU A 231 -16.41 -26.39 4.84
CA LEU A 231 -16.47 -26.96 6.18
C LEU A 231 -17.85 -27.63 6.44
N THR A 232 -18.95 -26.98 6.01
CA THR A 232 -20.30 -27.57 6.12
C THR A 232 -20.41 -28.86 5.33
N THR A 233 -19.86 -28.90 4.13
CA THR A 233 -19.81 -30.10 3.29
C THR A 233 -18.97 -31.20 3.94
N ALA A 234 -17.78 -30.88 4.44
CA ALA A 234 -16.90 -31.82 5.13
C ALA A 234 -17.54 -32.39 6.41
N ASN A 235 -18.38 -31.61 7.09
CA ASN A 235 -19.12 -32.04 8.29
C ASN A 235 -20.47 -32.72 8.00
N GLY A 236 -20.71 -33.07 6.75
CA GLY A 236 -21.96 -33.78 6.36
C GLY A 236 -23.21 -32.91 6.47
N GLY A 237 -23.12 -31.62 6.23
CA GLY A 237 -24.22 -30.66 6.29
C GLY A 237 -24.65 -30.25 7.70
N LYS A 238 -23.91 -30.64 8.73
CA LYS A 238 -24.18 -30.23 10.11
C LYS A 238 -23.63 -28.84 10.40
N PRO A 239 -24.26 -28.05 11.32
CA PRO A 239 -23.74 -26.77 11.75
C PRO A 239 -22.30 -26.88 12.30
N ILE A 240 -21.43 -25.98 11.91
CA ILE A 240 -20.01 -25.95 12.31
C ILE A 240 -19.83 -25.05 13.53
N ILE A 241 -20.57 -23.94 13.56
CA ILE A 241 -20.56 -22.95 14.63
C ILE A 241 -21.93 -22.85 15.28
N SER A 242 -21.96 -22.49 16.55
CA SER A 242 -23.22 -22.25 17.24
C SER A 242 -23.92 -21.00 16.70
N GLN A 243 -25.26 -20.97 16.84
CA GLN A 243 -26.03 -19.78 16.42
C GLN A 243 -25.55 -18.51 17.14
N ARG A 244 -25.19 -18.60 18.43
CA ARG A 244 -24.63 -17.52 19.21
C ARG A 244 -23.31 -16.98 18.59
N GLN A 245 -22.39 -17.88 18.26
CA GLN A 245 -21.13 -17.48 17.60
C GLN A 245 -21.37 -16.82 16.25
N SER A 246 -22.37 -17.30 15.49
CA SER A 246 -22.73 -16.70 14.20
C SER A 246 -23.21 -15.24 14.38
N VAL A 247 -24.02 -14.98 15.40
CA VAL A 247 -24.53 -13.63 15.72
C VAL A 247 -23.39 -12.72 16.20
N GLU A 248 -22.48 -13.21 17.04
CA GLU A 248 -21.29 -12.49 17.49
C GLU A 248 -20.36 -12.10 16.31
N MET A 249 -20.09 -13.04 15.42
CA MET A 249 -19.22 -12.83 14.25
C MET A 249 -19.81 -11.84 13.25
N LEU A 250 -21.14 -11.85 13.04
CA LEU A 250 -21.81 -10.91 12.15
C LEU A 250 -21.73 -9.45 12.65
N GLY A 251 -21.67 -9.26 13.97
CA GLY A 251 -21.53 -7.93 14.57
C GLY A 251 -22.68 -6.95 14.32
N TRP A 252 -23.85 -7.43 13.86
CA TRP A 252 -25.02 -6.60 13.58
C TRP A 252 -25.84 -6.30 14.83
N SER A 253 -25.69 -7.10 15.86
CA SER A 253 -26.36 -6.93 17.14
C SER A 253 -25.43 -6.29 18.16
N ASN A 254 -25.91 -5.24 18.85
CA ASN A 254 -25.21 -4.62 19.98
C ASN A 254 -25.39 -5.42 21.28
N ASP A 255 -26.37 -6.35 21.31
CA ASP A 255 -26.68 -7.20 22.47
C ASP A 255 -27.00 -8.60 21.97
N VAL A 256 -26.00 -9.46 22.06
CA VAL A 256 -26.09 -10.86 21.58
C VAL A 256 -27.07 -11.66 22.41
N ASP A 257 -27.14 -11.42 23.72
CA ASP A 257 -28.02 -12.17 24.61
C ASP A 257 -29.50 -11.87 24.30
N LYS A 258 -29.83 -10.61 24.06
CA LYS A 258 -31.17 -10.21 23.63
C LYS A 258 -31.54 -10.82 22.28
N THR A 259 -30.65 -10.77 21.30
CA THR A 259 -30.88 -11.37 19.99
C THR A 259 -31.09 -12.89 20.08
N MET A 260 -30.34 -13.57 20.92
CA MET A 260 -30.52 -15.02 21.14
C MET A 260 -31.85 -15.36 21.80
N GLN A 261 -32.35 -14.49 22.69
CA GLN A 261 -33.66 -14.64 23.29
C GLN A 261 -34.77 -14.47 22.25
N GLU A 262 -34.71 -13.43 21.42
CA GLU A 262 -35.66 -13.16 20.34
C GLU A 262 -35.68 -14.33 19.34
N LEU A 263 -34.54 -14.85 18.91
CA LEU A 263 -34.45 -16.06 18.06
C LEU A 263 -35.00 -17.34 18.72
N GLY A 264 -34.95 -17.42 20.04
CA GLY A 264 -35.58 -18.52 20.79
C GLY A 264 -37.08 -18.41 20.83
N GLU A 265 -37.63 -17.22 20.99
CA GLU A 265 -39.04 -16.91 20.98
C GLU A 265 -39.68 -17.19 19.57
N GLU A 266 -39.00 -16.76 18.48
CA GLU A 266 -39.43 -17.07 17.10
C GLU A 266 -39.54 -18.57 16.84
N LYS A 267 -38.56 -19.36 17.27
CA LYS A 267 -38.61 -20.86 17.12
C LYS A 267 -39.73 -21.50 17.85
N THR A 268 -40.16 -20.97 19.00
CA THR A 268 -41.30 -21.50 19.73
C THR A 268 -42.62 -21.20 19.03
N VAL A 269 -42.75 -20.02 18.40
CA VAL A 269 -43.95 -19.66 17.62
C VAL A 269 -44.11 -20.55 16.38
N ASP A 270 -43.02 -20.82 15.64
CA ASP A 270 -43.04 -21.69 14.48
C ASP A 270 -43.40 -23.17 14.84
N ALA A 271 -42.96 -23.61 16.00
CA ALA A 271 -43.34 -24.97 16.47
C ALA A 271 -44.84 -25.11 16.81
N PHE A 272 -45.48 -24.03 17.22
CA PHE A 272 -46.92 -24.04 17.49
C PHE A 272 -47.78 -24.03 16.20
N HIS A 273 -47.30 -23.43 15.13
CA HIS A 273 -48.00 -23.39 13.83
C HIS A 273 -47.91 -24.68 13.00
N LEU A 274 -47.00 -25.59 13.34
CA LEU A 274 -46.84 -26.90 12.67
C LEU A 274 -47.67 -28.01 13.32
N THR A 275 -48.45 -27.73 14.36
CA THR A 275 -49.28 -28.70 15.11
C THR A 275 -50.80 -28.46 14.95
N GLU A 276 -51.21 -27.55 14.07
CA GLU A 276 -52.59 -27.44 13.57
C GLU A 276 -52.64 -27.94 12.10
#